data_61065c120335823180facf66198722fd
#
_entry.id   61065c120335823180facf66198722fd
#
_cell.length_a   1.000
_cell.length_b   1.000
_cell.length_c   1.000
_cell.angle_alpha   90.00
_cell.angle_beta   90.00
_cell.angle_gamma   90.00
#
_symmetry.space_group_name_H-M   'P 1'
#
loop_
_entity.id
_entity.type
_entity.pdbx_description
1 polymer ?
#
loop_
_entity_poly.entity_id
_entity_poly.type
_entity_poly.pdbx_seq_one_letter_code
_entity_poly.pdbx_strand_id
1 'polypeptide(L)'
;MDIQQLFADRIGGSIFGTTNEVYKFAKIKMAKQAAQADRPDTEILDFGVGEPDQMAPAAIREALKQAVDDPNNRGYTDNGIAAFQTAAAEYMQTFFGVDDLDPDTEITHSIGSKPALAMMPLCYVNPGDVVFQTVPGYPVLATHATYLGGEVVNLPLLKENGFLPDLGAIDPAVADRAKLFYINYPNNPTGAAPTESFYDEIIAFAQRHNILIVQDAAYATLLYDSAPLSIFSRPGGKDVAVELHSMSKSYNMTGWRLGFVAGSARAVQAYATVKDNIDSGQFAAIQIAACAGIADRALADGIRQHYEGRLRKLAAILRDIGFDADMPGGTFFLYTAAPKGGGGTSFASGEEVSQYLIRNQSIATVPWDDAGAYLRFSATFESAGESDDDRVLDELRRRLEQADLQF
;
A
#
# COMPACT_ATOMS: atom_id res chain seq x y z
N MET A 1 21.67 26.11 24.08
CA MET A 1 21.66 24.76 23.47
C MET A 1 21.19 24.93 22.04
N ASP A 2 21.95 24.49 21.08
CA ASP A 2 21.53 24.51 19.68
C ASP A 2 20.99 23.13 19.31
N ILE A 3 19.65 22.98 19.28
CA ILE A 3 18.98 21.71 18.98
C ILE A 3 19.31 21.20 17.57
N GLN A 4 19.68 22.10 16.64
CA GLN A 4 20.04 21.73 15.27
C GLN A 4 21.23 20.77 15.21
N GLN A 5 22.16 20.88 16.13
CA GLN A 5 23.35 20.04 16.22
C GLN A 5 23.07 18.64 16.82
N LEU A 6 21.85 18.39 17.31
CA LEU A 6 21.47 17.11 17.96
C LEU A 6 20.70 16.17 17.03
N PHE A 7 20.28 16.63 15.87
CA PHE A 7 19.55 15.78 14.92
C PHE A 7 20.46 14.68 14.35
N ALA A 8 19.92 13.47 14.27
CA ALA A 8 20.64 12.35 13.69
C ALA A 8 20.79 12.55 12.16
N ASP A 9 21.93 12.12 11.60
CA ASP A 9 22.23 12.25 10.17
C ASP A 9 21.18 11.58 9.27
N ARG A 10 20.61 10.45 9.73
CA ARG A 10 19.56 9.72 8.99
C ARG A 10 18.26 10.51 8.72
N ILE A 11 18.03 11.62 9.42
CA ILE A 11 16.89 12.53 9.18
C ILE A 11 17.34 13.89 8.66
N GLY A 12 18.63 14.04 8.29
CA GLY A 12 19.18 15.27 7.75
C GLY A 12 20.22 15.95 8.62
N GLY A 13 20.48 15.47 9.84
CA GLY A 13 21.51 16.00 10.73
C GLY A 13 21.40 17.53 10.93
N SER A 14 22.52 18.23 10.82
CA SER A 14 22.60 19.68 10.99
C SER A 14 21.80 20.52 9.97
N ILE A 15 21.37 19.90 8.86
CA ILE A 15 20.54 20.55 7.83
C ILE A 15 19.05 20.17 7.90
N PHE A 16 18.64 19.39 8.92
CA PHE A 16 17.25 18.99 9.06
C PHE A 16 16.30 20.22 9.10
N GLY A 17 15.27 20.16 8.23
CA GLY A 17 14.28 21.25 8.13
C GLY A 17 14.77 22.53 7.45
N THR A 18 16.02 22.57 6.97
CA THR A 18 16.57 23.75 6.25
C THR A 18 16.57 23.57 4.73
N THR A 19 16.33 22.34 4.24
CA THR A 19 16.21 22.03 2.82
C THR A 19 14.81 22.36 2.32
N ASN A 20 14.71 22.90 1.09
CA ASN A 20 13.42 23.17 0.44
C ASN A 20 12.79 21.91 -0.20
N GLU A 21 13.31 20.72 0.10
CA GLU A 21 12.70 19.48 -0.38
C GLU A 21 11.35 19.25 0.33
N VAL A 22 10.28 19.51 -0.39
CA VAL A 22 8.92 19.28 0.07
C VAL A 22 8.47 17.89 -0.39
N TYR A 23 8.08 17.04 0.56
CA TYR A 23 7.53 15.71 0.27
C TYR A 23 6.34 15.79 -0.70
N LYS A 24 6.27 14.88 -1.69
CA LYS A 24 5.28 14.97 -2.78
C LYS A 24 3.83 15.20 -2.32
N PHE A 25 3.38 14.53 -1.26
CA PHE A 25 2.03 14.75 -0.74
C PHE A 25 1.82 16.11 -0.08
N ALA A 26 2.87 16.71 0.47
CA ALA A 26 2.80 18.09 0.95
C ALA A 26 2.71 19.09 -0.20
N LYS A 27 3.42 18.87 -1.31
CA LYS A 27 3.28 19.68 -2.55
C LYS A 27 1.85 19.61 -3.09
N ILE A 28 1.26 18.41 -3.16
CA ILE A 28 -0.14 18.22 -3.58
C ILE A 28 -1.08 19.00 -2.66
N LYS A 29 -0.90 18.87 -1.33
CA LYS A 29 -1.71 19.60 -0.35
C LYS A 29 -1.62 21.12 -0.54
N MET A 30 -0.42 21.64 -0.71
CA MET A 30 -0.21 23.09 -0.95
C MET A 30 -0.85 23.53 -2.26
N ALA A 31 -0.73 22.75 -3.34
CA ALA A 31 -1.35 23.07 -4.64
C ALA A 31 -2.88 23.06 -4.55
N LYS A 32 -3.47 22.10 -3.84
CA LYS A 32 -4.92 22.05 -3.58
C LYS A 32 -5.39 23.29 -2.80
N GLN A 33 -4.67 23.68 -1.76
CA GLN A 33 -4.99 24.88 -0.97
C GLN A 33 -4.93 26.15 -1.83
N ALA A 34 -3.92 26.28 -2.67
CA ALA A 34 -3.78 27.41 -3.59
C ALA A 34 -4.92 27.43 -4.62
N ALA A 35 -5.22 26.28 -5.25
CA ALA A 35 -6.31 26.17 -6.23
C ALA A 35 -7.68 26.50 -5.61
N GLN A 36 -7.92 26.07 -4.36
CA GLN A 36 -9.16 26.38 -3.64
C GLN A 36 -9.25 27.88 -3.27
N ALA A 37 -8.12 28.52 -2.94
CA ALA A 37 -8.08 29.96 -2.66
C ALA A 37 -8.35 30.80 -3.92
N ASP A 38 -7.80 30.37 -5.07
CA ASP A 38 -8.00 31.05 -6.34
C ASP A 38 -9.43 30.87 -6.91
N ARG A 39 -10.05 29.73 -6.63
CA ARG A 39 -11.38 29.34 -7.12
C ARG A 39 -12.23 28.76 -6.00
N PRO A 40 -12.70 29.59 -5.04
CA PRO A 40 -13.38 29.12 -3.82
C PRO A 40 -14.68 28.37 -4.08
N ASP A 41 -15.37 28.67 -5.18
CA ASP A 41 -16.64 28.04 -5.57
C ASP A 41 -16.44 26.77 -6.43
N THR A 42 -15.21 26.37 -6.72
CA THR A 42 -14.91 25.19 -7.53
C THR A 42 -14.49 24.04 -6.64
N GLU A 43 -15.27 22.97 -6.62
CA GLU A 43 -14.93 21.72 -5.93
C GLU A 43 -13.62 21.15 -6.49
N ILE A 44 -12.72 20.72 -5.60
CA ILE A 44 -11.54 19.96 -5.99
C ILE A 44 -11.93 18.48 -6.08
N LEU A 45 -11.83 17.91 -7.27
CA LEU A 45 -11.99 16.48 -7.49
C LEU A 45 -10.71 15.76 -7.07
N ASP A 46 -10.75 15.06 -5.93
CA ASP A 46 -9.56 14.43 -5.37
C ASP A 46 -9.47 12.95 -5.71
N PHE A 47 -8.75 12.65 -6.80
CA PHE A 47 -8.38 11.30 -7.22
C PHE A 47 -6.98 10.89 -6.70
N GLY A 48 -6.39 11.66 -5.77
CA GLY A 48 -5.09 11.37 -5.18
C GLY A 48 -5.16 10.60 -3.85
N VAL A 49 -6.34 10.52 -3.23
CA VAL A 49 -6.54 9.87 -1.93
C VAL A 49 -6.20 8.38 -2.02
N GLY A 50 -5.51 7.86 -1.03
CA GLY A 50 -5.09 6.45 -0.98
C GLY A 50 -5.74 5.67 0.17
N GLU A 51 -6.94 6.10 0.59
CA GLU A 51 -7.71 5.45 1.66
C GLU A 51 -9.18 5.31 1.29
N PRO A 52 -9.84 4.25 1.74
CA PRO A 52 -11.26 4.02 1.53
C PRO A 52 -12.13 5.22 1.93
N ASP A 53 -13.12 5.51 1.10
CA ASP A 53 -14.11 6.56 1.29
C ASP A 53 -15.27 6.14 2.21
N GLN A 54 -15.45 4.83 2.42
CA GLN A 54 -16.53 4.28 3.23
C GLN A 54 -16.08 3.89 4.63
N MET A 55 -17.02 3.86 5.56
CA MET A 55 -16.81 3.32 6.91
C MET A 55 -16.60 1.80 6.87
N ALA A 56 -15.95 1.26 7.93
CA ALA A 56 -15.91 -0.17 8.17
C ALA A 56 -17.31 -0.81 8.17
N PRO A 57 -17.46 -2.08 7.78
CA PRO A 57 -18.74 -2.79 7.76
C PRO A 57 -19.52 -2.68 9.07
N ALA A 58 -20.85 -2.63 8.98
CA ALA A 58 -21.71 -2.43 10.14
C ALA A 58 -21.49 -3.48 11.23
N ALA A 59 -21.33 -4.76 10.86
CA ALA A 59 -21.09 -5.85 11.81
C ALA A 59 -19.83 -5.60 12.67
N ILE A 60 -18.73 -5.15 12.03
CA ILE A 60 -17.48 -4.82 12.71
C ILE A 60 -17.66 -3.61 13.64
N ARG A 61 -18.39 -2.58 13.19
CA ARG A 61 -18.65 -1.38 14.01
C ARG A 61 -19.52 -1.67 15.22
N GLU A 62 -20.54 -2.51 15.08
CA GLU A 62 -21.40 -2.91 16.20
C GLU A 62 -20.63 -3.77 17.21
N ALA A 63 -19.77 -4.69 16.74
CA ALA A 63 -18.89 -5.46 17.61
C ALA A 63 -17.92 -4.56 18.40
N LEU A 64 -17.40 -3.48 17.78
CA LEU A 64 -16.57 -2.50 18.49
C LEU A 64 -17.32 -1.82 19.63
N LYS A 65 -18.56 -1.37 19.39
CA LYS A 65 -19.39 -0.71 20.42
C LYS A 65 -19.59 -1.61 21.64
N GLN A 66 -19.79 -2.90 21.43
CA GLN A 66 -19.92 -3.88 22.51
C GLN A 66 -18.59 -4.13 23.23
N ALA A 67 -17.50 -4.28 22.45
CA ALA A 67 -16.19 -4.61 23.00
C ALA A 67 -15.56 -3.46 23.80
N VAL A 68 -15.88 -2.21 23.50
CA VAL A 68 -15.38 -1.02 24.22
C VAL A 68 -15.86 -0.99 25.66
N ASP A 69 -17.07 -1.46 25.94
CA ASP A 69 -17.67 -1.44 27.28
C ASP A 69 -17.29 -2.66 28.13
N ASP A 70 -16.57 -3.66 27.57
CA ASP A 70 -16.07 -4.79 28.33
C ASP A 70 -14.81 -4.42 29.11
N PRO A 71 -14.83 -4.45 30.48
CA PRO A 71 -13.70 -4.09 31.30
C PRO A 71 -12.48 -5.01 31.14
N ASN A 72 -12.65 -6.21 30.59
CA ASN A 72 -11.56 -7.14 30.32
C ASN A 72 -10.66 -6.67 29.19
N ASN A 73 -11.15 -5.80 28.33
CA ASN A 73 -10.41 -5.29 27.17
C ASN A 73 -9.46 -4.12 27.50
N ARG A 74 -9.38 -3.67 28.77
CA ARG A 74 -8.57 -2.51 29.19
C ARG A 74 -7.06 -2.74 29.22
N GLY A 75 -6.61 -3.99 29.18
CA GLY A 75 -5.20 -4.36 29.36
C GLY A 75 -4.36 -4.22 28.10
N TYR A 76 -3.05 -4.33 28.27
CA TYR A 76 -2.11 -4.51 27.16
C TYR A 76 -2.38 -5.82 26.42
N THR A 77 -2.11 -5.85 25.13
CA THR A 77 -2.31 -7.03 24.28
C THR A 77 -1.03 -7.51 23.62
N ASP A 78 0.08 -6.82 23.87
CA ASP A 78 1.42 -7.13 23.36
C ASP A 78 1.42 -7.53 21.87
N ASN A 79 1.54 -8.83 21.58
CA ASN A 79 1.56 -9.36 20.21
C ASN A 79 0.16 -9.75 19.66
N GLY A 80 -0.89 -9.28 20.32
CA GLY A 80 -2.29 -9.48 19.92
C GLY A 80 -3.03 -10.47 20.82
N ILE A 81 -4.35 -10.51 20.66
CA ILE A 81 -5.20 -11.47 21.38
C ILE A 81 -5.36 -12.76 20.55
N ALA A 82 -5.43 -13.91 21.22
CA ALA A 82 -5.58 -15.22 20.56
C ALA A 82 -6.78 -15.29 19.60
N ALA A 83 -7.91 -14.67 19.98
CA ALA A 83 -9.08 -14.61 19.12
C ALA A 83 -8.81 -13.93 17.77
N PHE A 84 -7.99 -12.87 17.76
CA PHE A 84 -7.62 -12.19 16.50
C PHE A 84 -6.64 -13.01 15.66
N GLN A 85 -5.69 -13.68 16.29
CA GLN A 85 -4.75 -14.57 15.59
C GLN A 85 -5.50 -15.74 14.94
N THR A 86 -6.47 -16.35 15.64
CA THR A 86 -7.35 -17.37 15.08
C THR A 86 -8.17 -16.84 13.90
N ALA A 87 -8.80 -15.68 14.05
CA ALA A 87 -9.58 -15.04 12.96
C ALA A 87 -8.68 -14.68 11.75
N ALA A 88 -7.42 -14.32 11.98
CA ALA A 88 -6.46 -14.07 10.90
C ALA A 88 -6.07 -15.38 10.17
N ALA A 89 -5.93 -16.52 10.88
CA ALA A 89 -5.74 -17.83 10.26
C ALA A 89 -6.96 -18.24 9.42
N GLU A 90 -8.17 -18.04 9.94
CA GLU A 90 -9.42 -18.26 9.20
C GLU A 90 -9.52 -17.37 7.94
N TYR A 91 -9.08 -16.13 8.03
CA TYR A 91 -8.99 -15.22 6.88
C TYR A 91 -8.02 -15.78 5.83
N MET A 92 -6.83 -16.24 6.21
CA MET A 92 -5.87 -16.85 5.30
C MET A 92 -6.42 -18.09 4.61
N GLN A 93 -7.11 -18.95 5.35
CA GLN A 93 -7.78 -20.13 4.79
C GLN A 93 -8.91 -19.72 3.82
N THR A 94 -9.78 -18.80 4.25
CA THR A 94 -10.98 -18.41 3.50
C THR A 94 -10.66 -17.75 2.16
N PHE A 95 -9.70 -16.84 2.14
CA PHE A 95 -9.38 -16.05 0.94
C PHE A 95 -8.31 -16.66 0.05
N PHE A 96 -7.33 -17.36 0.64
CA PHE A 96 -6.13 -17.80 -0.07
C PHE A 96 -5.93 -19.32 -0.06
N GLY A 97 -6.79 -20.08 0.64
CA GLY A 97 -6.66 -21.53 0.76
C GLY A 97 -5.43 -21.98 1.56
N VAL A 98 -4.87 -21.11 2.40
CA VAL A 98 -3.74 -21.41 3.29
C VAL A 98 -4.31 -21.90 4.61
N ASP A 99 -4.27 -23.21 4.86
CA ASP A 99 -4.91 -23.89 5.99
C ASP A 99 -3.93 -24.48 7.01
N ASP A 100 -2.62 -24.28 6.80
CA ASP A 100 -1.54 -24.84 7.59
C ASP A 100 -0.81 -23.81 8.48
N LEU A 101 -1.42 -22.64 8.71
CA LEU A 101 -0.87 -21.63 9.62
C LEU A 101 -1.32 -21.90 11.06
N ASP A 102 -0.35 -22.04 11.95
CA ASP A 102 -0.58 -22.11 13.39
C ASP A 102 -0.82 -20.68 13.94
N PRO A 103 -2.04 -20.36 14.41
CA PRO A 103 -2.35 -19.02 14.90
C PRO A 103 -1.50 -18.60 16.11
N ASP A 104 -1.03 -19.53 16.93
CA ASP A 104 -0.28 -19.23 18.14
C ASP A 104 1.19 -18.85 17.86
N THR A 105 1.77 -19.37 16.79
CA THR A 105 3.21 -19.24 16.52
C THR A 105 3.54 -18.59 15.17
N GLU A 106 2.66 -18.67 14.19
CA GLU A 106 2.90 -18.23 12.81
C GLU A 106 2.11 -16.99 12.40
N ILE A 107 1.34 -16.41 13.35
CA ILE A 107 0.59 -15.16 13.17
C ILE A 107 0.83 -14.25 14.38
N THR A 108 1.07 -12.98 14.12
CA THR A 108 1.13 -11.96 15.18
C THR A 108 0.47 -10.65 14.72
N HIS A 109 -0.14 -9.94 15.66
CA HIS A 109 -0.79 -8.66 15.45
C HIS A 109 0.21 -7.57 15.01
N SER A 110 -0.25 -6.63 14.21
CA SER A 110 0.44 -5.37 13.91
C SER A 110 -0.51 -4.18 13.92
N ILE A 111 0.03 -2.99 14.22
CA ILE A 111 -0.72 -1.73 14.20
C ILE A 111 -0.85 -1.23 12.74
N GLY A 112 -1.42 -2.07 11.86
CA GLY A 112 -1.42 -1.95 10.41
C GLY A 112 -0.08 -2.36 9.78
N SER A 113 -0.03 -2.50 8.45
CA SER A 113 1.19 -2.95 7.75
C SER A 113 2.37 -1.97 7.81
N LYS A 114 2.12 -0.67 7.87
CA LYS A 114 3.18 0.35 7.85
C LYS A 114 4.19 0.23 9.02
N PRO A 115 3.78 0.12 10.29
CA PRO A 115 4.71 -0.15 11.39
C PRO A 115 5.43 -1.50 11.24
N ALA A 116 4.76 -2.54 10.76
CA ALA A 116 5.40 -3.82 10.50
C ALA A 116 6.53 -3.69 9.45
N LEU A 117 6.27 -3.00 8.33
CA LEU A 117 7.31 -2.70 7.33
C LEU A 117 8.50 -1.93 7.92
N ALA A 118 8.26 -1.01 8.86
CA ALA A 118 9.30 -0.25 9.53
C ALA A 118 10.14 -1.11 10.49
N MET A 119 9.53 -2.14 11.09
CA MET A 119 10.18 -3.04 12.05
C MET A 119 10.94 -4.20 11.36
N MET A 120 10.55 -4.63 10.16
CA MET A 120 11.21 -5.74 9.45
C MET A 120 12.72 -5.54 9.29
N PRO A 121 13.25 -4.36 8.89
CA PRO A 121 14.69 -4.15 8.83
C PRO A 121 15.40 -4.32 10.18
N LEU A 122 14.75 -3.98 11.30
CA LEU A 122 15.33 -4.18 12.64
C LEU A 122 15.56 -5.65 12.96
N CYS A 123 14.79 -6.56 12.35
CA CYS A 123 14.95 -8.00 12.57
C CYS A 123 16.11 -8.61 11.77
N TYR A 124 16.47 -8.03 10.60
CA TYR A 124 17.27 -8.75 9.61
C TYR A 124 18.46 -7.96 9.05
N VAL A 125 18.47 -6.62 9.17
CA VAL A 125 19.44 -5.75 8.46
C VAL A 125 20.50 -5.23 9.41
N ASN A 126 21.76 -5.50 9.08
CA ASN A 126 22.94 -4.87 9.67
C ASN A 126 23.56 -3.86 8.68
N PRO A 127 24.46 -2.95 9.13
CA PRO A 127 25.16 -2.05 8.23
C PRO A 127 25.90 -2.81 7.12
N GLY A 128 25.65 -2.42 5.86
CA GLY A 128 26.23 -3.03 4.66
C GLY A 128 25.46 -4.23 4.10
N ASP A 129 24.40 -4.72 4.76
CA ASP A 129 23.50 -5.72 4.17
C ASP A 129 22.66 -5.08 3.05
N VAL A 130 22.33 -5.86 2.02
CA VAL A 130 21.52 -5.40 0.88
C VAL A 130 20.04 -5.68 1.12
N VAL A 131 19.20 -4.74 0.68
CA VAL A 131 17.74 -4.86 0.66
C VAL A 131 17.23 -4.53 -0.75
N PHE A 132 16.50 -5.44 -1.38
CA PHE A 132 15.81 -5.18 -2.63
C PHE A 132 14.49 -4.47 -2.39
N GLN A 133 14.26 -3.37 -3.13
CA GLN A 133 13.05 -2.55 -3.10
C GLN A 133 12.48 -2.44 -4.51
N THR A 134 11.22 -2.83 -4.71
CA THR A 134 10.53 -2.60 -5.99
C THR A 134 10.12 -1.13 -6.13
N VAL A 135 10.35 -0.55 -7.32
CA VAL A 135 10.01 0.85 -7.64
C VAL A 135 9.31 0.95 -9.00
N PRO A 136 8.18 1.69 -9.10
CA PRO A 136 7.54 2.46 -8.05
C PRO A 136 7.00 1.58 -6.93
N GLY A 137 7.00 2.08 -5.70
CA GLY A 137 6.55 1.31 -4.54
C GLY A 137 6.48 2.12 -3.25
N TYR A 138 6.06 1.45 -2.18
CA TYR A 138 5.93 2.08 -0.87
C TYR A 138 7.28 2.05 -0.13
N PRO A 139 7.87 3.21 0.22
CA PRO A 139 9.31 3.27 0.55
C PRO A 139 9.65 2.93 2.01
N VAL A 140 8.68 2.55 2.84
CA VAL A 140 8.87 2.48 4.31
C VAL A 140 9.95 1.49 4.73
N LEU A 141 9.94 0.29 4.17
CA LEU A 141 10.94 -0.73 4.49
C LEU A 141 12.36 -0.26 4.09
N ALA A 142 12.51 0.25 2.86
CA ALA A 142 13.77 0.76 2.34
C ALA A 142 14.31 1.93 3.19
N THR A 143 13.44 2.87 3.57
CA THR A 143 13.82 4.00 4.44
C THR A 143 14.39 3.50 5.77
N HIS A 144 13.75 2.51 6.41
CA HIS A 144 14.23 1.99 7.69
C HIS A 144 15.49 1.13 7.53
N ALA A 145 15.64 0.40 6.42
CA ALA A 145 16.89 -0.29 6.10
C ALA A 145 18.05 0.71 5.97
N THR A 146 17.83 1.83 5.28
CA THR A 146 18.82 2.92 5.18
C THR A 146 19.17 3.52 6.56
N TYR A 147 18.20 3.68 7.45
CA TYR A 147 18.43 4.16 8.83
C TYR A 147 19.36 3.23 9.63
N LEU A 148 19.41 1.96 9.26
CA LEU A 148 20.28 0.94 9.88
C LEU A 148 21.63 0.78 9.15
N GLY A 149 21.89 1.58 8.12
CA GLY A 149 23.10 1.48 7.31
C GLY A 149 23.07 0.37 6.25
N GLY A 150 21.88 -0.17 5.95
CA GLY A 150 21.67 -1.09 4.83
C GLY A 150 21.78 -0.40 3.47
N GLU A 151 22.18 -1.14 2.46
CA GLU A 151 22.26 -0.75 1.06
C GLU A 151 20.91 -1.10 0.36
N VAL A 152 20.20 -0.11 -0.16
CA VAL A 152 18.95 -0.33 -0.88
C VAL A 152 19.22 -0.41 -2.37
N VAL A 153 18.82 -1.52 -2.99
CA VAL A 153 18.88 -1.74 -4.44
C VAL A 153 17.46 -1.69 -5.01
N ASN A 154 17.21 -0.67 -5.83
CA ASN A 154 15.93 -0.46 -6.47
C ASN A 154 15.77 -1.35 -7.71
N LEU A 155 14.65 -2.07 -7.78
CA LEU A 155 14.27 -2.92 -8.91
C LEU A 155 13.09 -2.27 -9.64
N PRO A 156 13.26 -1.82 -10.89
CA PRO A 156 12.21 -1.11 -11.61
C PRO A 156 11.06 -2.06 -12.00
N LEU A 157 9.83 -1.63 -11.76
CA LEU A 157 8.61 -2.26 -12.23
C LEU A 157 8.18 -1.60 -13.54
N LEU A 158 8.48 -2.24 -14.66
CA LEU A 158 8.22 -1.71 -15.99
C LEU A 158 6.96 -2.32 -16.60
N LYS A 159 6.25 -1.54 -17.43
CA LYS A 159 5.00 -1.98 -18.07
C LYS A 159 5.22 -3.21 -18.98
N GLU A 160 6.33 -3.27 -19.72
CA GLU A 160 6.70 -4.39 -20.57
C GLU A 160 6.87 -5.72 -19.82
N ASN A 161 7.17 -5.67 -18.51
CA ASN A 161 7.26 -6.83 -17.62
C ASN A 161 5.99 -7.02 -16.76
N GLY A 162 4.86 -6.40 -17.14
CA GLY A 162 3.63 -6.46 -16.36
C GLY A 162 3.76 -5.86 -14.96
N PHE A 163 4.70 -4.93 -14.75
CA PHE A 163 5.05 -4.35 -13.46
C PHE A 163 5.51 -5.40 -12.42
N LEU A 164 6.14 -6.48 -12.88
CA LEU A 164 6.88 -7.43 -12.05
C LEU A 164 8.39 -7.13 -12.14
N PRO A 165 9.17 -7.34 -11.06
CA PRO A 165 10.62 -7.15 -11.11
C PRO A 165 11.29 -8.21 -12.00
N ASP A 166 12.27 -7.81 -12.79
CA ASP A 166 13.11 -8.72 -13.56
C ASP A 166 14.18 -9.36 -12.66
N LEU A 167 13.92 -10.57 -12.18
CA LEU A 167 14.86 -11.30 -11.32
C LEU A 167 16.13 -11.72 -12.06
N GLY A 168 16.06 -11.87 -13.40
CA GLY A 168 17.19 -12.24 -14.24
C GLY A 168 18.22 -11.10 -14.41
N ALA A 169 17.81 -9.86 -14.20
CA ALA A 169 18.68 -8.70 -14.27
C ALA A 169 19.47 -8.43 -12.97
N ILE A 170 19.19 -9.16 -11.88
CA ILE A 170 19.87 -8.98 -10.60
C ILE A 170 21.24 -9.65 -10.62
N ASP A 171 22.30 -8.88 -10.32
CA ASP A 171 23.65 -9.41 -10.16
C ASP A 171 23.69 -10.44 -9.01
N PRO A 172 24.09 -11.71 -9.28
CA PRO A 172 24.19 -12.73 -8.24
C PRO A 172 25.06 -12.33 -7.04
N ALA A 173 26.14 -11.59 -7.28
CA ALA A 173 27.02 -11.12 -6.20
C ALA A 173 26.35 -10.10 -5.28
N VAL A 174 25.39 -9.32 -5.79
CA VAL A 174 24.55 -8.42 -5.00
C VAL A 174 23.47 -9.22 -4.28
N ALA A 175 22.85 -10.20 -4.96
CA ALA A 175 21.84 -11.06 -4.37
C ALA A 175 22.36 -11.87 -3.17
N ASP A 176 23.61 -12.38 -3.24
CA ASP A 176 24.25 -13.14 -2.16
C ASP A 176 24.50 -12.31 -0.87
N ARG A 177 24.43 -10.98 -0.97
CA ARG A 177 24.54 -10.04 0.16
C ARG A 177 23.17 -9.60 0.68
N ALA A 178 22.10 -9.92 -0.04
CA ALA A 178 20.78 -9.43 0.30
C ALA A 178 20.18 -10.21 1.49
N LYS A 179 19.44 -9.49 2.34
CA LYS A 179 18.70 -10.04 3.48
C LYS A 179 17.20 -10.01 3.26
N LEU A 180 16.69 -8.93 2.66
CA LEU A 180 15.27 -8.73 2.43
C LEU A 180 14.99 -8.44 0.97
N PHE A 181 13.87 -8.96 0.48
CA PHE A 181 13.31 -8.61 -0.80
C PHE A 181 11.87 -8.12 -0.59
N TYR A 182 11.68 -6.80 -0.67
CA TYR A 182 10.35 -6.20 -0.54
C TYR A 182 9.59 -6.26 -1.85
N ILE A 183 8.39 -6.81 -1.77
CA ILE A 183 7.38 -6.78 -2.83
C ILE A 183 6.04 -6.32 -2.24
N ASN A 184 5.20 -5.73 -3.09
CA ASN A 184 3.84 -5.34 -2.73
C ASN A 184 2.90 -5.74 -3.87
N TYR A 185 2.10 -6.77 -3.65
CA TYR A 185 1.11 -7.23 -4.62
C TYR A 185 -0.21 -7.61 -3.93
N PRO A 186 -1.37 -7.15 -4.46
CA PRO A 186 -1.53 -6.18 -5.55
C PRO A 186 -0.78 -4.88 -5.31
N ASN A 187 -0.17 -4.32 -6.36
CA ASN A 187 0.84 -3.27 -6.21
C ASN A 187 0.24 -1.86 -6.13
N ASN A 188 0.70 -1.08 -5.18
CA ASN A 188 0.53 0.37 -5.16
C ASN A 188 1.85 1.03 -5.63
N PRO A 189 1.89 1.75 -6.78
CA PRO A 189 0.73 2.39 -7.44
C PRO A 189 0.19 1.68 -8.68
N THR A 190 0.86 0.64 -9.20
CA THR A 190 0.64 0.13 -10.55
C THR A 190 -0.67 -0.62 -10.75
N GLY A 191 -1.27 -1.13 -9.66
CA GLY A 191 -2.45 -2.00 -9.72
C GLY A 191 -2.16 -3.41 -10.24
N ALA A 192 -0.90 -3.76 -10.47
CA ALA A 192 -0.53 -5.10 -10.93
C ALA A 192 -0.87 -6.16 -9.88
N ALA A 193 -1.41 -7.28 -10.34
CA ALA A 193 -1.69 -8.45 -9.53
C ALA A 193 -0.49 -9.42 -9.56
N PRO A 194 -0.27 -10.22 -8.50
CA PRO A 194 0.73 -11.27 -8.55
C PRO A 194 0.25 -12.43 -9.43
N THR A 195 1.20 -13.19 -10.00
CA THR A 195 0.92 -14.44 -10.69
C THR A 195 1.55 -15.61 -9.95
N GLU A 196 1.00 -16.82 -10.14
CA GLU A 196 1.58 -18.03 -9.55
C GLU A 196 3.03 -18.24 -10.03
N SER A 197 3.30 -18.03 -11.33
CA SER A 197 4.64 -18.16 -11.89
C SER A 197 5.63 -17.17 -11.26
N PHE A 198 5.22 -15.93 -11.06
CA PHE A 198 6.08 -14.95 -10.38
C PHE A 198 6.39 -15.35 -8.94
N TYR A 199 5.40 -15.85 -8.20
CA TYR A 199 5.66 -16.32 -6.85
C TYR A 199 6.59 -17.55 -6.84
N ASP A 200 6.42 -18.50 -7.77
CA ASP A 200 7.34 -19.65 -7.88
C ASP A 200 8.77 -19.19 -8.21
N GLU A 201 8.94 -18.23 -9.11
CA GLU A 201 10.25 -17.68 -9.49
C GLU A 201 10.94 -16.94 -8.34
N ILE A 202 10.22 -16.07 -7.63
CA ILE A 202 10.81 -15.31 -6.52
C ILE A 202 11.10 -16.19 -5.31
N ILE A 203 10.29 -17.22 -5.03
CA ILE A 203 10.57 -18.22 -4.00
C ILE A 203 11.86 -18.96 -4.32
N ALA A 204 12.01 -19.45 -5.58
CA ALA A 204 13.23 -20.12 -5.99
C ALA A 204 14.47 -19.21 -5.94
N PHE A 205 14.31 -17.93 -6.28
CA PHE A 205 15.34 -16.92 -6.16
C PHE A 205 15.74 -16.70 -4.69
N ALA A 206 14.76 -16.52 -3.80
CA ALA A 206 14.97 -16.32 -2.37
C ALA A 206 15.64 -17.52 -1.69
N GLN A 207 15.25 -18.74 -2.05
CA GLN A 207 15.90 -19.98 -1.58
C GLN A 207 17.35 -20.07 -2.01
N ARG A 208 17.66 -19.72 -3.27
CA ARG A 208 19.02 -19.77 -3.82
C ARG A 208 19.98 -18.83 -3.11
N HIS A 209 19.51 -17.61 -2.79
CA HIS A 209 20.34 -16.54 -2.24
C HIS A 209 20.13 -16.31 -0.73
N ASN A 210 19.33 -17.17 -0.05
CA ASN A 210 19.00 -17.05 1.37
C ASN A 210 18.44 -15.68 1.77
N ILE A 211 17.41 -15.23 1.06
CA ILE A 211 16.74 -13.93 1.21
C ILE A 211 15.35 -14.15 1.81
N LEU A 212 14.92 -13.29 2.74
CA LEU A 212 13.54 -13.26 3.20
C LEU A 212 12.71 -12.32 2.31
N ILE A 213 11.64 -12.84 1.72
CA ILE A 213 10.66 -12.04 1.00
C ILE A 213 9.72 -11.37 2.01
N VAL A 214 9.55 -10.06 1.91
CA VAL A 214 8.56 -9.29 2.65
C VAL A 214 7.46 -8.87 1.68
N GLN A 215 6.35 -9.61 1.69
CA GLN A 215 5.19 -9.32 0.86
C GLN A 215 4.24 -8.38 1.63
N ASP A 216 4.12 -7.14 1.17
CA ASP A 216 3.08 -6.22 1.65
C ASP A 216 1.76 -6.54 0.93
N ALA A 217 0.89 -7.27 1.62
CA ALA A 217 -0.39 -7.78 1.15
C ALA A 217 -1.57 -6.86 1.49
N ALA A 218 -1.32 -5.55 1.63
CA ALA A 218 -2.33 -4.59 2.08
C ALA A 218 -3.58 -4.52 1.20
N TYR A 219 -3.50 -4.96 -0.06
CA TYR A 219 -4.60 -4.98 -1.04
C TYR A 219 -5.01 -6.40 -1.44
N ALA A 220 -4.62 -7.41 -0.68
CA ALA A 220 -4.71 -8.81 -1.09
C ALA A 220 -6.12 -9.31 -1.47
N THR A 221 -7.19 -8.71 -0.93
CA THR A 221 -8.58 -9.05 -1.29
C THR A 221 -9.17 -8.15 -2.39
N LEU A 222 -8.45 -7.12 -2.83
CA LEU A 222 -8.88 -6.21 -3.89
C LEU A 222 -8.28 -6.65 -5.23
N LEU A 223 -8.68 -7.82 -5.71
CA LEU A 223 -8.37 -8.38 -7.03
C LEU A 223 -9.64 -8.50 -7.86
N TYR A 224 -9.56 -8.29 -9.19
CA TYR A 224 -10.74 -8.15 -10.04
C TYR A 224 -10.93 -9.31 -11.02
N ASP A 225 -9.89 -9.67 -11.77
CA ASP A 225 -10.00 -10.71 -12.80
C ASP A 225 -9.37 -12.05 -12.36
N SER A 226 -8.90 -12.14 -11.12
CA SER A 226 -8.30 -13.35 -10.54
C SER A 226 -8.71 -13.54 -9.08
N ALA A 227 -8.58 -14.77 -8.60
CA ALA A 227 -8.74 -15.04 -7.18
C ALA A 227 -7.59 -14.44 -6.35
N PRO A 228 -7.84 -14.08 -5.08
CA PRO A 228 -6.77 -13.70 -4.15
C PRO A 228 -5.69 -14.78 -4.07
N LEU A 229 -4.42 -14.37 -4.11
CA LEU A 229 -3.26 -15.26 -4.12
C LEU A 229 -2.30 -14.88 -3.00
N SER A 230 -1.96 -15.84 -2.15
CA SER A 230 -0.90 -15.73 -1.13
C SER A 230 0.36 -16.41 -1.62
N ILE A 231 1.54 -15.87 -1.25
CA ILE A 231 2.81 -16.55 -1.52
C ILE A 231 2.90 -17.88 -0.75
N PHE A 232 2.18 -18.02 0.37
CA PHE A 232 2.13 -19.27 1.15
C PHE A 232 1.35 -20.38 0.45
N SER A 233 0.48 -20.07 -0.50
CA SER A 233 -0.19 -21.08 -1.32
C SER A 233 0.74 -21.75 -2.33
N ARG A 234 2.00 -21.25 -2.46
CA ARG A 234 3.01 -21.82 -3.35
C ARG A 234 4.03 -22.65 -2.59
N PRO A 235 4.53 -23.77 -3.18
CA PRO A 235 5.52 -24.62 -2.54
C PRO A 235 6.77 -23.87 -2.06
N GLY A 236 7.11 -23.98 -0.77
CA GLY A 236 8.26 -23.31 -0.17
C GLY A 236 8.05 -21.84 0.18
N GLY A 237 6.88 -21.27 -0.12
CA GLY A 237 6.60 -19.85 0.16
C GLY A 237 6.71 -19.51 1.64
N LYS A 238 6.12 -20.34 2.52
CA LYS A 238 6.18 -20.12 3.98
C LYS A 238 7.61 -20.22 4.54
N ASP A 239 8.51 -20.93 3.86
CA ASP A 239 9.91 -21.09 4.32
C ASP A 239 10.74 -19.81 4.10
N VAL A 240 10.41 -19.00 3.11
CA VAL A 240 11.21 -17.86 2.66
C VAL A 240 10.47 -16.53 2.67
N ALA A 241 9.22 -16.48 3.13
CA ALA A 241 8.45 -15.25 3.10
C ALA A 241 7.75 -14.93 4.43
N VAL A 242 7.46 -13.65 4.61
CA VAL A 242 6.45 -13.12 5.52
C VAL A 242 5.45 -12.30 4.73
N GLU A 243 4.16 -12.43 5.07
CA GLU A 243 3.10 -11.58 4.54
C GLU A 243 2.59 -10.61 5.60
N LEU A 244 2.45 -9.34 5.20
CA LEU A 244 1.92 -8.28 6.03
C LEU A 244 0.52 -7.91 5.54
N HIS A 245 -0.50 -8.29 6.26
CA HIS A 245 -1.89 -8.02 5.93
C HIS A 245 -2.41 -6.78 6.69
N SER A 246 -3.28 -6.01 6.03
CA SER A 246 -3.88 -4.81 6.61
C SER A 246 -5.39 -4.82 6.45
N MET A 247 -6.11 -4.56 7.53
CA MET A 247 -7.56 -4.39 7.48
C MET A 247 -7.96 -3.01 6.94
N SER A 248 -6.99 -2.12 6.80
CA SER A 248 -7.22 -0.74 6.33
C SER A 248 -7.93 -0.66 4.98
N LYS A 249 -7.59 -1.56 4.04
CA LYS A 249 -8.08 -1.51 2.65
C LYS A 249 -9.17 -2.55 2.41
N SER A 250 -8.95 -3.76 2.92
CA SER A 250 -9.87 -4.88 2.76
C SER A 250 -11.22 -4.66 3.48
N TYR A 251 -11.23 -3.87 4.56
CA TYR A 251 -12.43 -3.68 5.41
C TYR A 251 -12.70 -2.22 5.77
N ASN A 252 -12.17 -1.26 5.02
CA ASN A 252 -12.36 0.17 5.27
C ASN A 252 -11.99 0.60 6.71
N MET A 253 -10.98 -0.04 7.30
CA MET A 253 -10.55 0.17 8.68
C MET A 253 -9.27 1.03 8.76
N THR A 254 -9.11 2.01 7.89
CA THR A 254 -7.86 2.78 7.76
C THR A 254 -7.43 3.43 9.07
N GLY A 255 -8.30 4.17 9.74
CA GLY A 255 -8.04 4.85 11.00
C GLY A 255 -7.94 3.91 12.22
N TRP A 256 -8.40 2.66 12.09
CA TRP A 256 -8.40 1.67 13.19
C TRP A 256 -7.01 1.09 13.44
N ARG A 257 -6.11 1.17 12.47
CA ARG A 257 -4.71 0.74 12.56
C ARG A 257 -4.56 -0.74 12.91
N LEU A 258 -5.23 -1.63 12.20
CA LEU A 258 -5.19 -3.07 12.44
C LEU A 258 -4.63 -3.83 11.25
N GLY A 259 -3.77 -4.80 11.55
CA GLY A 259 -3.18 -5.74 10.61
C GLY A 259 -2.53 -6.92 11.34
N PHE A 260 -1.90 -7.80 10.59
CA PHE A 260 -1.13 -8.90 11.13
C PHE A 260 0.06 -9.24 10.22
N VAL A 261 1.05 -9.90 10.80
CA VAL A 261 2.18 -10.51 10.13
C VAL A 261 2.01 -12.02 10.22
N ALA A 262 2.10 -12.70 9.08
CA ALA A 262 2.09 -14.14 8.99
C ALA A 262 3.38 -14.66 8.35
N GLY A 263 3.82 -15.88 8.71
CA GLY A 263 5.03 -16.50 8.19
C GLY A 263 5.47 -17.70 9.02
N SER A 264 6.68 -18.20 8.76
CA SER A 264 7.23 -19.26 9.62
C SER A 264 7.34 -18.80 11.08
N ALA A 265 7.18 -19.71 12.03
CA ALA A 265 7.24 -19.41 13.47
C ALA A 265 8.50 -18.62 13.88
N ARG A 266 9.63 -18.89 13.24
CA ARG A 266 10.90 -18.16 13.49
C ARG A 266 10.86 -16.71 13.01
N ALA A 267 10.30 -16.47 11.84
CA ALA A 267 10.17 -15.11 11.29
C ALA A 267 9.19 -14.27 12.10
N VAL A 268 8.06 -14.86 12.49
CA VAL A 268 7.05 -14.22 13.35
C VAL A 268 7.62 -13.92 14.74
N GLN A 269 8.38 -14.86 15.33
CA GLN A 269 9.04 -14.67 16.61
C GLN A 269 10.07 -13.51 16.57
N ALA A 270 10.85 -13.40 15.47
CA ALA A 270 11.80 -12.31 15.32
C ALA A 270 11.09 -10.94 15.28
N TYR A 271 10.00 -10.85 14.51
CA TYR A 271 9.18 -9.65 14.47
C TYR A 271 8.55 -9.33 15.85
N ALA A 272 7.96 -10.32 16.52
CA ALA A 272 7.37 -10.16 17.85
C ALA A 272 8.39 -9.64 18.87
N THR A 273 9.62 -10.18 18.86
CA THR A 273 10.72 -9.73 19.74
C THR A 273 11.08 -8.26 19.52
N VAL A 274 11.11 -7.78 18.29
CA VAL A 274 11.33 -6.37 17.97
C VAL A 274 10.14 -5.53 18.42
N LYS A 275 8.94 -5.98 18.12
CA LYS A 275 7.69 -5.30 18.46
C LYS A 275 7.52 -5.12 19.97
N ASP A 276 7.87 -6.10 20.80
CA ASP A 276 7.81 -6.04 22.26
C ASP A 276 8.64 -4.89 22.86
N ASN A 277 9.62 -4.38 22.11
CA ASN A 277 10.44 -3.22 22.51
C ASN A 277 10.01 -1.90 21.86
N ILE A 278 8.92 -1.89 21.07
CA ILE A 278 8.44 -0.72 20.32
C ILE A 278 7.03 -0.31 20.76
N ASP A 279 6.14 -1.29 20.96
CA ASP A 279 4.78 -1.03 21.42
C ASP A 279 4.32 -2.11 22.42
N SER A 280 3.20 -1.86 23.08
CA SER A 280 2.55 -2.81 24.02
C SER A 280 1.24 -3.35 23.46
N GLY A 281 1.14 -3.46 22.14
CA GLY A 281 -0.04 -3.91 21.43
C GLY A 281 -1.05 -2.81 21.17
N GLN A 282 -2.24 -3.22 20.79
CA GLN A 282 -3.36 -2.34 20.45
C GLN A 282 -4.56 -2.68 21.31
N PHE A 283 -5.41 -1.69 21.59
CA PHE A 283 -6.64 -1.86 22.35
C PHE A 283 -7.42 -3.10 21.88
N ALA A 284 -7.69 -4.03 22.81
CA ALA A 284 -8.28 -5.33 22.50
C ALA A 284 -9.64 -5.22 21.78
N ALA A 285 -10.43 -4.19 22.09
CA ALA A 285 -11.74 -4.00 21.49
C ALA A 285 -11.67 -3.84 19.95
N ILE A 286 -10.60 -3.26 19.40
CA ILE A 286 -10.41 -3.13 17.95
C ILE A 286 -10.16 -4.51 17.34
N GLN A 287 -9.35 -5.34 17.98
CA GLN A 287 -9.03 -6.69 17.53
C GLN A 287 -10.27 -7.61 17.59
N ILE A 288 -11.04 -7.54 18.70
CA ILE A 288 -12.30 -8.27 18.86
C ILE A 288 -13.31 -7.86 17.82
N ALA A 289 -13.44 -6.56 17.55
CA ALA A 289 -14.34 -6.06 16.52
C ALA A 289 -14.03 -6.63 15.14
N ALA A 290 -12.76 -6.71 14.79
CA ALA A 290 -12.34 -7.29 13.52
C ALA A 290 -12.71 -8.77 13.39
N CYS A 291 -12.65 -9.55 14.48
CA CYS A 291 -13.06 -10.97 14.47
C CYS A 291 -14.52 -11.16 14.01
N ALA A 292 -15.37 -10.13 14.13
CA ALA A 292 -16.76 -10.19 13.68
C ALA A 292 -16.95 -10.20 12.16
N GLY A 293 -15.88 -10.04 11.37
CA GLY A 293 -16.06 -9.95 9.92
C GLY A 293 -14.84 -10.14 9.04
N ILE A 294 -13.62 -10.28 9.56
CA ILE A 294 -12.43 -10.35 8.67
C ILE A 294 -12.36 -11.66 7.86
N ALA A 295 -13.00 -12.73 8.29
CA ALA A 295 -13.13 -13.97 7.52
C ALA A 295 -14.45 -14.04 6.72
N ASP A 296 -15.31 -13.01 6.80
CA ASP A 296 -16.55 -12.95 6.02
C ASP A 296 -16.28 -12.51 4.58
N ARG A 297 -16.32 -13.48 3.66
CA ARG A 297 -16.11 -13.26 2.23
C ARG A 297 -17.13 -12.26 1.63
N ALA A 298 -18.37 -12.26 2.10
CA ALA A 298 -19.40 -11.40 1.53
C ALA A 298 -19.14 -9.91 1.83
N LEU A 299 -18.59 -9.60 3.01
CA LEU A 299 -18.18 -8.23 3.36
C LEU A 299 -17.03 -7.73 2.47
N ALA A 300 -16.00 -8.56 2.29
CA ALA A 300 -14.86 -8.21 1.44
C ALA A 300 -15.26 -8.09 -0.03
N ASP A 301 -16.11 -9.00 -0.54
CA ASP A 301 -16.65 -8.96 -1.91
C ASP A 301 -17.47 -7.70 -2.17
N GLY A 302 -18.27 -7.25 -1.21
CA GLY A 302 -19.02 -6.01 -1.33
C GLY A 302 -18.10 -4.78 -1.51
N ILE A 303 -17.03 -4.71 -0.72
CA ILE A 303 -16.02 -3.64 -0.82
C ILE A 303 -15.26 -3.73 -2.16
N ARG A 304 -14.85 -4.93 -2.57
CA ARG A 304 -14.19 -5.17 -3.85
C ARG A 304 -15.07 -4.72 -5.03
N GLN A 305 -16.34 -5.11 -5.05
CA GLN A 305 -17.29 -4.76 -6.11
C GLN A 305 -17.52 -3.25 -6.20
N HIS A 306 -17.59 -2.55 -5.07
CA HIS A 306 -17.70 -1.09 -5.02
C HIS A 306 -16.54 -0.43 -5.79
N TYR A 307 -15.29 -0.78 -5.46
CA TYR A 307 -14.13 -0.20 -6.15
C TYR A 307 -13.97 -0.68 -7.58
N GLU A 308 -14.33 -1.94 -7.88
CA GLU A 308 -14.33 -2.45 -9.25
C GLU A 308 -15.26 -1.63 -10.16
N GLY A 309 -16.48 -1.34 -9.69
CA GLY A 309 -17.44 -0.53 -10.45
C GLY A 309 -16.91 0.88 -10.77
N ARG A 310 -16.32 1.53 -9.78
CA ARG A 310 -15.70 2.85 -9.95
C ARG A 310 -14.49 2.82 -10.88
N LEU A 311 -13.60 1.83 -10.73
CA LEU A 311 -12.41 1.68 -11.57
C LEU A 311 -12.77 1.44 -13.03
N ARG A 312 -13.78 0.62 -13.33
CA ARG A 312 -14.23 0.38 -14.70
C ARG A 312 -14.71 1.66 -15.39
N LYS A 313 -15.50 2.47 -14.66
CA LYS A 313 -15.98 3.78 -15.15
C LYS A 313 -14.81 4.76 -15.35
N LEU A 314 -13.91 4.86 -14.35
CA LEU A 314 -12.74 5.73 -14.38
C LEU A 314 -11.79 5.36 -15.55
N ALA A 315 -11.48 4.08 -15.73
CA ALA A 315 -10.64 3.59 -16.82
C ALA A 315 -11.25 3.92 -18.19
N ALA A 316 -12.57 3.77 -18.36
CA ALA A 316 -13.26 4.13 -19.59
C ALA A 316 -13.13 5.62 -19.90
N ILE A 317 -13.37 6.48 -18.90
CA ILE A 317 -13.23 7.93 -19.05
C ILE A 317 -11.80 8.31 -19.45
N LEU A 318 -10.81 7.80 -18.74
CA LEU A 318 -9.42 8.13 -19.02
C LEU A 318 -8.97 7.68 -20.41
N ARG A 319 -9.41 6.50 -20.87
CA ARG A 319 -9.16 6.03 -22.26
C ARG A 319 -9.81 6.93 -23.30
N ASP A 320 -11.04 7.35 -23.08
CA ASP A 320 -11.75 8.24 -24.01
C ASP A 320 -11.04 9.59 -24.15
N ILE A 321 -10.40 10.07 -23.10
CA ILE A 321 -9.56 11.29 -23.11
C ILE A 321 -8.22 11.07 -23.84
N GLY A 322 -7.70 9.84 -23.89
CA GLY A 322 -6.43 9.50 -24.54
C GLY A 322 -5.36 8.88 -23.64
N PHE A 323 -5.65 8.70 -22.33
CA PHE A 323 -4.73 7.98 -21.45
C PHE A 323 -4.63 6.49 -21.80
N ASP A 324 -3.45 5.92 -21.66
CA ASP A 324 -3.22 4.47 -21.72
C ASP A 324 -3.64 3.83 -20.38
N ALA A 325 -4.95 3.78 -20.15
CA ALA A 325 -5.58 3.44 -18.88
C ALA A 325 -6.33 2.10 -18.96
N ASP A 326 -5.61 1.01 -18.68
CA ASP A 326 -6.22 -0.32 -18.57
C ASP A 326 -6.84 -0.52 -17.17
N MET A 327 -7.81 -1.44 -17.09
CA MET A 327 -8.34 -1.89 -15.81
C MET A 327 -7.21 -2.56 -15.02
N PRO A 328 -6.92 -2.13 -13.76
CA PRO A 328 -5.88 -2.77 -12.97
C PRO A 328 -6.28 -4.18 -12.54
N GLY A 329 -5.30 -5.05 -12.33
CA GLY A 329 -5.55 -6.40 -11.79
C GLY A 329 -5.99 -6.38 -10.34
N GLY A 330 -5.62 -5.34 -9.58
CA GLY A 330 -5.98 -5.18 -8.18
C GLY A 330 -5.84 -3.75 -7.67
N THR A 331 -6.00 -3.55 -6.37
CA THR A 331 -6.04 -2.27 -5.65
C THR A 331 -7.27 -1.42 -6.03
N PHE A 332 -7.32 -0.18 -5.59
CA PHE A 332 -8.28 0.82 -6.07
C PHE A 332 -7.57 1.95 -6.84
N PHE A 333 -6.39 1.66 -7.40
CA PHE A 333 -5.60 2.62 -8.16
C PHE A 333 -5.56 2.27 -9.64
N LEU A 334 -5.61 3.33 -10.44
CA LEU A 334 -5.34 3.29 -11.86
C LEU A 334 -4.05 4.07 -12.12
N TYR A 335 -3.08 3.40 -12.72
CA TYR A 335 -1.74 3.93 -12.98
C TYR A 335 -1.53 4.05 -14.49
N THR A 336 -1.24 5.25 -14.96
CA THR A 336 -1.18 5.56 -16.40
C THR A 336 -0.03 6.50 -16.71
N ALA A 337 0.54 6.39 -17.91
CA ALA A 337 1.55 7.32 -18.39
C ALA A 337 1.01 8.76 -18.38
N ALA A 338 1.86 9.68 -17.96
CA ALA A 338 1.52 11.10 -17.91
C ALA A 338 1.48 11.70 -19.33
N PRO A 339 0.52 12.60 -19.63
CA PRO A 339 0.54 13.38 -20.86
C PRO A 339 1.83 14.18 -21.03
N LYS A 340 2.24 14.43 -22.27
CA LYS A 340 3.44 15.21 -22.61
C LYS A 340 3.20 16.72 -22.65
N GLY A 341 1.92 17.13 -22.65
CA GLY A 341 1.55 18.54 -22.67
C GLY A 341 0.07 18.77 -22.36
N GLY A 342 -0.32 20.03 -22.19
CA GLY A 342 -1.70 20.46 -22.00
C GLY A 342 -1.80 21.97 -21.98
N GLY A 343 -2.89 22.55 -22.55
CA GLY A 343 -3.12 23.99 -22.60
C GLY A 343 -1.97 24.77 -23.23
N GLY A 344 -1.28 24.21 -24.23
CA GLY A 344 -0.13 24.81 -24.90
C GLY A 344 1.20 24.76 -24.13
N THR A 345 1.25 24.00 -23.00
CA THR A 345 2.46 23.81 -22.18
C THR A 345 2.96 22.37 -22.33
N SER A 346 4.27 22.16 -22.48
CA SER A 346 4.89 20.82 -22.45
C SER A 346 5.23 20.44 -21.02
N PHE A 347 5.14 19.13 -20.71
CA PHE A 347 5.45 18.56 -19.40
C PHE A 347 6.64 17.61 -19.50
N ALA A 348 7.56 17.69 -18.53
CA ALA A 348 8.73 16.83 -18.42
C ALA A 348 8.53 15.70 -17.41
N SER A 349 7.52 15.76 -16.54
CA SER A 349 7.31 14.80 -15.45
C SER A 349 5.83 14.65 -15.09
N GLY A 350 5.49 13.56 -14.40
CA GLY A 350 4.17 13.36 -13.80
C GLY A 350 3.85 14.44 -12.76
N GLU A 351 4.87 14.96 -12.05
CA GLU A 351 4.68 16.06 -11.09
C GLU A 351 4.17 17.32 -11.79
N GLU A 352 4.74 17.71 -12.92
CA GLU A 352 4.28 18.88 -13.68
C GLU A 352 2.83 18.72 -14.15
N VAL A 353 2.47 17.53 -14.64
CA VAL A 353 1.09 17.24 -15.04
C VAL A 353 0.14 17.33 -13.83
N SER A 354 0.48 16.69 -12.71
CA SER A 354 -0.34 16.74 -11.50
C SER A 354 -0.55 18.17 -11.01
N GLN A 355 0.51 18.99 -10.98
CA GLN A 355 0.43 20.41 -10.63
C GLN A 355 -0.44 21.21 -11.60
N TYR A 356 -0.32 20.94 -12.91
CA TYR A 356 -1.16 21.56 -13.93
C TYR A 356 -2.64 21.23 -13.75
N LEU A 357 -2.98 19.95 -13.55
CA LEU A 357 -4.36 19.48 -13.33
C LEU A 357 -4.96 20.09 -12.07
N ILE A 358 -4.21 20.16 -10.97
CA ILE A 358 -4.70 20.78 -9.73
C ILE A 358 -4.99 22.27 -9.94
N ARG A 359 -4.04 23.01 -10.51
CA ARG A 359 -4.13 24.47 -10.63
C ARG A 359 -5.13 24.92 -11.69
N ASN A 360 -5.24 24.23 -12.82
CA ASN A 360 -6.05 24.68 -13.94
C ASN A 360 -7.41 23.99 -14.01
N GLN A 361 -7.50 22.75 -13.53
CA GLN A 361 -8.72 21.93 -13.64
C GLN A 361 -9.32 21.55 -12.29
N SER A 362 -8.69 21.89 -11.17
CA SER A 362 -9.10 21.45 -9.82
C SER A 362 -9.24 19.92 -9.71
N ILE A 363 -8.34 19.18 -10.37
CA ILE A 363 -8.25 17.71 -10.31
C ILE A 363 -6.95 17.35 -9.60
N ALA A 364 -7.04 16.67 -8.46
CA ALA A 364 -5.86 16.18 -7.75
C ALA A 364 -5.57 14.71 -8.12
N THR A 365 -4.31 14.43 -8.47
CA THR A 365 -3.76 13.10 -8.75
C THR A 365 -2.42 12.95 -8.03
N VAL A 366 -1.88 11.74 -7.97
CA VAL A 366 -0.53 11.53 -7.41
C VAL A 366 0.46 11.26 -8.52
N PRO A 367 1.51 12.10 -8.66
CA PRO A 367 2.59 11.84 -9.61
C PRO A 367 3.52 10.72 -9.11
N TRP A 368 4.02 9.91 -10.06
CA TRP A 368 5.00 8.87 -9.81
C TRP A 368 6.04 8.90 -10.94
N ASP A 369 7.20 9.43 -10.61
CA ASP A 369 8.29 9.66 -11.57
C ASP A 369 9.49 8.71 -11.32
N ASP A 370 9.31 7.66 -10.48
CA ASP A 370 10.40 6.76 -10.07
C ASP A 370 10.85 5.80 -11.20
N ALA A 371 9.96 5.45 -12.13
CA ALA A 371 10.25 4.56 -13.26
C ALA A 371 9.56 5.05 -14.55
N GLY A 372 9.68 6.33 -14.85
CA GLY A 372 9.01 7.03 -15.95
C GLY A 372 7.96 8.02 -15.42
N ALA A 373 7.48 8.90 -16.29
CA ALA A 373 6.48 9.90 -15.93
C ALA A 373 5.08 9.27 -15.90
N TYR A 374 4.52 9.09 -14.71
CA TYR A 374 3.21 8.46 -14.50
C TYR A 374 2.33 9.26 -13.55
N LEU A 375 1.03 9.03 -13.67
CA LEU A 375 0.00 9.49 -12.73
C LEU A 375 -0.74 8.30 -12.13
N ARG A 376 -1.08 8.41 -10.85
CA ARG A 376 -2.00 7.50 -10.17
C ARG A 376 -3.31 8.22 -9.89
N PHE A 377 -4.40 7.65 -10.38
CA PHE A 377 -5.77 8.01 -10.02
C PHE A 377 -6.31 6.98 -9.03
N SER A 378 -7.14 7.42 -8.08
CA SER A 378 -7.76 6.55 -7.09
C SER A 378 -9.27 6.50 -7.25
N ALA A 379 -9.85 5.32 -7.14
CA ALA A 379 -11.29 5.13 -7.09
C ALA A 379 -11.92 5.43 -5.72
N THR A 380 -11.10 5.92 -4.76
CA THR A 380 -11.55 6.30 -3.41
C THR A 380 -11.95 7.79 -3.32
N PHE A 381 -12.33 8.40 -4.44
CA PHE A 381 -12.84 9.77 -4.45
C PHE A 381 -14.12 9.87 -3.59
N GLU A 382 -14.29 11.01 -2.91
CA GLU A 382 -15.48 11.27 -2.11
C GLU A 382 -16.72 11.47 -2.98
N SER A 383 -17.82 10.83 -2.59
CA SER A 383 -19.15 11.03 -3.16
C SER A 383 -20.24 10.77 -2.11
N ALA A 384 -21.43 11.29 -2.35
CA ALA A 384 -22.58 11.08 -1.46
C ALA A 384 -23.27 9.72 -1.67
N GLY A 385 -22.64 8.80 -2.40
CA GLY A 385 -23.13 7.47 -2.73
C GLY A 385 -23.15 7.20 -4.23
N GLU A 386 -23.58 6.02 -4.63
CA GLU A 386 -23.46 5.49 -5.99
C GLU A 386 -24.07 6.39 -7.08
N SER A 387 -25.19 7.08 -6.77
CA SER A 387 -25.80 8.06 -7.69
C SER A 387 -24.98 9.35 -7.86
N ASP A 388 -24.13 9.68 -6.91
CA ASP A 388 -23.23 10.83 -6.96
C ASP A 388 -21.88 10.50 -7.62
N ASP A 389 -21.52 9.23 -7.65
CA ASP A 389 -20.32 8.75 -8.36
C ASP A 389 -20.33 9.20 -9.83
N ASP A 390 -21.47 9.05 -10.50
CA ASP A 390 -21.60 9.43 -11.91
C ASP A 390 -21.44 10.95 -12.09
N ARG A 391 -21.98 11.78 -11.19
CA ARG A 391 -21.76 13.23 -11.21
C ARG A 391 -20.28 13.58 -11.10
N VAL A 392 -19.56 12.97 -10.15
CA VAL A 392 -18.12 13.22 -9.94
C VAL A 392 -17.31 12.80 -11.16
N LEU A 393 -17.63 11.63 -11.73
CA LEU A 393 -16.94 11.08 -12.89
C LEU A 393 -17.25 11.85 -14.18
N ASP A 394 -18.49 12.32 -14.38
CA ASP A 394 -18.87 13.18 -15.51
C ASP A 394 -18.17 14.54 -15.43
N GLU A 395 -18.07 15.11 -14.23
CA GLU A 395 -17.34 16.34 -14.02
C GLU A 395 -15.82 16.17 -14.23
N LEU A 396 -15.24 15.01 -13.83
CA LEU A 396 -13.86 14.67 -14.17
C LEU A 396 -13.66 14.63 -15.67
N ARG A 397 -14.54 13.96 -16.44
CA ARG A 397 -14.50 13.88 -17.91
C ARG A 397 -14.49 15.30 -18.50
N ARG A 398 -15.47 16.10 -18.11
CA ARG A 398 -15.64 17.47 -18.62
C ARG A 398 -14.38 18.32 -18.40
N ARG A 399 -13.77 18.23 -17.23
CA ARG A 399 -12.55 19.00 -16.89
C ARG A 399 -11.31 18.50 -17.62
N LEU A 400 -11.17 17.18 -17.79
CA LEU A 400 -10.06 16.59 -18.56
C LEU A 400 -10.16 16.96 -20.05
N GLU A 401 -11.36 17.00 -20.65
CA GLU A 401 -11.58 17.49 -22.03
C GLU A 401 -11.15 18.95 -22.18
N GLN A 402 -11.36 19.79 -21.16
CA GLN A 402 -10.94 21.19 -21.16
C GLN A 402 -9.44 21.40 -20.91
N ALA A 403 -8.74 20.37 -20.43
CA ALA A 403 -7.31 20.45 -20.13
C ALA A 403 -6.43 20.44 -21.39
N ASP A 404 -6.99 20.14 -22.57
CA ASP A 404 -6.28 20.08 -23.87
C ASP A 404 -4.98 19.25 -23.78
N LEU A 405 -5.11 18.01 -23.23
CA LEU A 405 -3.97 17.13 -22.97
C LEU A 405 -3.41 16.54 -24.28
N GLN A 406 -2.08 16.39 -24.33
CA GLN A 406 -1.33 15.84 -25.46
C GLN A 406 -0.56 14.58 -24.98
N PHE A 407 -0.74 13.46 -25.68
CA PHE A 407 -0.20 12.14 -25.32
C PHE A 407 0.98 11.70 -26.18
#